data_32558c929ede931bb99165264e420d9a
#
_entry.id   32558c929ede931bb99165264e420d9a
#
_cell.length_a   1.000
_cell.length_b   1.000
_cell.length_c   1.000
_cell.angle_alpha   90.00
_cell.angle_beta   90.00
_cell.angle_gamma   90.00
#
_symmetry.space_group_name_H-M   'P 1'
#
loop_
_entity.id
_entity.type
_entity.pdbx_description
1 polymer ?
#
loop_
_entity_poly.entity_id
_entity_poly.type
_entity_poly.pdbx_seq_one_letter_code
_entity_poly.pdbx_strand_id
1 'polypeptide(L)'
;EKVELPVSLKNIDMRAFAKDEALHTVIYHGTEAQWEKILISGTASDNQYLLAAERRCLKEEPAGYQKTNDNSVADHYEEMVCCVKKALSYGGDGNLYFLTPDLTEAGIRAKCGDCTLVVFPNGKTMMIDAGYIACSAHIISLLDDLGLHHLDYFVLSHAHDDHAGGALAVAQYLYEHGG
;
A
#
# COMPACT_ATOMS: atom_id res chain seq x y z
N GLU A 1 -26.03 -18.87 -1.20
CA GLU A 1 -25.66 -18.57 0.20
C GLU A 1 -25.35 -17.10 0.36
N LYS A 2 -25.53 -16.54 1.55
CA LYS A 2 -25.21 -15.15 1.85
C LYS A 2 -24.26 -15.04 3.06
N VAL A 3 -23.43 -14.02 3.06
CA VAL A 3 -22.62 -13.63 4.21
C VAL A 3 -22.98 -12.21 4.66
N GLU A 4 -22.97 -11.98 5.97
CA GLU A 4 -23.16 -10.67 6.55
C GLU A 4 -21.85 -10.21 7.22
N LEU A 5 -21.39 -9.01 6.86
CA LEU A 5 -20.13 -8.47 7.30
C LEU A 5 -20.35 -7.17 8.09
N PRO A 6 -19.75 -7.04 9.28
CA PRO A 6 -19.97 -5.88 10.15
C PRO A 6 -19.20 -4.65 9.63
N VAL A 7 -19.71 -3.44 9.96
CA VAL A 7 -19.07 -2.16 9.64
C VAL A 7 -17.66 -2.01 10.26
N SER A 8 -17.37 -2.76 11.32
CA SER A 8 -16.05 -2.75 11.99
C SER A 8 -14.98 -3.56 11.26
N LEU A 9 -15.36 -4.31 10.21
CA LEU A 9 -14.42 -5.10 9.43
C LEU A 9 -13.41 -4.18 8.74
N LYS A 10 -12.11 -4.51 8.87
CA LYS A 10 -11.01 -3.76 8.27
C LYS A 10 -10.24 -4.57 7.25
N ASN A 11 -10.11 -5.87 7.49
CA ASN A 11 -9.32 -6.76 6.65
C ASN A 11 -10.10 -8.03 6.34
N ILE A 12 -9.91 -8.55 5.14
CA ILE A 12 -10.32 -9.88 4.71
C ILE A 12 -9.04 -10.58 4.25
N ASP A 13 -8.67 -11.64 4.95
CA ASP A 13 -7.41 -12.33 4.68
C ASP A 13 -7.45 -13.10 3.36
N MET A 14 -6.27 -13.39 2.83
CA MET A 14 -6.08 -14.23 1.66
C MET A 14 -6.80 -15.56 1.84
N ARG A 15 -7.61 -15.93 0.84
CA ARG A 15 -8.40 -17.18 0.81
C ARG A 15 -9.48 -17.31 1.88
N ALA A 16 -9.90 -16.22 2.52
CA ALA A 16 -11.00 -16.26 3.48
C ALA A 16 -12.30 -16.85 2.88
N PHE A 17 -12.53 -16.65 1.57
CA PHE A 17 -13.68 -17.14 0.82
C PHE A 17 -13.29 -18.02 -0.39
N ALA A 18 -12.12 -18.67 -0.35
CA ALA A 18 -11.55 -19.41 -1.49
C ALA A 18 -12.35 -20.63 -1.95
N LYS A 19 -13.21 -21.18 -1.09
CA LYS A 19 -14.01 -22.38 -1.38
C LYS A 19 -15.52 -22.15 -1.30
N ASP A 20 -15.93 -20.91 -1.26
CA ASP A 20 -17.32 -20.50 -1.04
C ASP A 20 -18.11 -20.37 -2.36
N GLU A 21 -18.08 -21.44 -3.18
CA GLU A 21 -18.73 -21.48 -4.50
C GLU A 21 -20.24 -21.16 -4.46
N ALA A 22 -20.87 -21.38 -3.31
CA ALA A 22 -22.29 -21.08 -3.08
C ALA A 22 -22.54 -19.61 -2.64
N LEU A 23 -21.50 -18.79 -2.45
CA LEU A 23 -21.66 -17.40 -2.04
C LEU A 23 -22.18 -16.54 -3.20
N HIS A 24 -23.40 -16.00 -3.05
CA HIS A 24 -24.03 -15.16 -4.06
C HIS A 24 -24.30 -13.74 -3.59
N THR A 25 -24.36 -13.51 -2.28
CA THR A 25 -24.71 -12.21 -1.73
C THR A 25 -23.83 -11.87 -0.52
N VAL A 26 -23.26 -10.68 -0.54
CA VAL A 26 -22.55 -10.08 0.58
C VAL A 26 -23.37 -8.91 1.10
N ILE A 27 -23.78 -8.97 2.37
CA ILE A 27 -24.45 -7.88 3.05
C ILE A 27 -23.43 -7.19 3.95
N TYR A 28 -23.11 -5.93 3.64
CA TYR A 28 -22.21 -5.14 4.45
C TYR A 28 -22.98 -4.10 5.27
N HIS A 29 -22.76 -4.07 6.58
CA HIS A 29 -23.47 -3.20 7.53
C HIS A 29 -22.94 -1.76 7.55
N GLY A 30 -22.24 -1.33 6.51
CA GLY A 30 -21.68 0.00 6.30
C GLY A 30 -22.14 0.62 4.99
N THR A 31 -21.48 1.71 4.61
CA THR A 31 -21.64 2.39 3.32
C THR A 31 -20.69 1.81 2.27
N GLU A 32 -20.90 2.12 1.01
CA GLU A 32 -20.02 1.72 -0.10
C GLU A 32 -18.59 2.27 0.13
N ALA A 33 -18.47 3.55 0.53
CA ALA A 33 -17.17 4.16 0.84
C ALA A 33 -16.43 3.49 2.01
N GLN A 34 -17.17 2.91 2.94
CA GLN A 34 -16.56 2.15 4.04
C GLN A 34 -16.12 0.75 3.58
N TRP A 35 -16.85 0.15 2.66
CA TRP A 35 -16.45 -1.12 2.04
C TRP A 35 -15.13 -0.97 1.27
N GLU A 36 -15.01 0.08 0.47
CA GLU A 36 -13.81 0.35 -0.35
C GLU A 36 -12.52 0.50 0.48
N LYS A 37 -12.65 0.77 1.78
CA LYS A 37 -11.52 0.85 2.71
C LYS A 37 -11.15 -0.48 3.38
N ILE A 38 -11.87 -1.56 3.06
CA ILE A 38 -11.55 -2.89 3.60
C ILE A 38 -10.38 -3.45 2.78
N LEU A 39 -9.29 -3.78 3.46
CA LEU A 39 -8.17 -4.47 2.84
C LEU A 39 -8.54 -5.92 2.55
N ILE A 40 -8.59 -6.30 1.27
CA ILE A 40 -8.79 -7.68 0.85
C ILE A 40 -7.44 -8.21 0.39
N SER A 41 -6.85 -9.08 1.23
CA SER A 41 -5.52 -9.63 1.00
C SER A 41 -5.51 -10.68 -0.10
N GLY A 42 -4.39 -10.79 -0.82
CA GLY A 42 -4.19 -11.78 -1.87
C GLY A 42 -4.55 -11.28 -3.26
N THR A 43 -4.56 -12.20 -4.21
CA THR A 43 -4.95 -11.94 -5.60
C THR A 43 -6.47 -12.02 -5.76
N ALA A 44 -7.01 -11.53 -6.88
CA ALA A 44 -8.44 -11.64 -7.19
C ALA A 44 -8.94 -13.09 -7.19
N SER A 45 -8.09 -14.07 -7.47
CA SER A 45 -8.41 -15.49 -7.42
C SER A 45 -8.52 -16.06 -6.00
N ASP A 46 -7.89 -15.43 -5.01
CA ASP A 46 -7.89 -15.93 -3.63
C ASP A 46 -9.25 -15.71 -2.94
N ASN A 47 -9.96 -14.63 -3.27
CA ASN A 47 -11.28 -14.32 -2.75
C ASN A 47 -12.32 -14.14 -3.89
N GLN A 48 -12.17 -14.90 -4.96
CA GLN A 48 -12.98 -14.75 -6.19
C GLN A 48 -14.49 -14.82 -5.94
N TYR A 49 -14.95 -15.69 -5.05
CA TYR A 49 -16.38 -15.84 -4.76
C TYR A 49 -16.96 -14.65 -3.99
N LEU A 50 -16.18 -14.07 -3.07
CA LEU A 50 -16.54 -12.82 -2.40
C LEU A 50 -16.64 -11.66 -3.38
N LEU A 51 -15.66 -11.54 -4.27
CA LEU A 51 -15.57 -10.44 -5.24
C LEU A 51 -16.62 -10.55 -6.36
N ALA A 52 -17.04 -11.77 -6.69
CA ALA A 52 -18.09 -12.03 -7.69
C ALA A 52 -19.51 -11.93 -7.13
N ALA A 53 -19.70 -12.00 -5.82
CA ALA A 53 -21.00 -11.96 -5.17
C ALA A 53 -21.67 -10.57 -5.30
N GLU A 54 -23.01 -10.55 -5.40
CA GLU A 54 -23.78 -9.31 -5.33
C GLU A 54 -23.59 -8.66 -3.96
N ARG A 55 -23.04 -7.44 -3.95
CA ARG A 55 -22.82 -6.68 -2.71
C ARG A 55 -23.97 -5.72 -2.43
N ARG A 56 -24.42 -5.70 -1.18
CA ARG A 56 -25.44 -4.78 -0.67
C ARG A 56 -24.94 -4.09 0.59
N CYS A 57 -24.69 -2.79 0.49
CA CYS A 57 -24.38 -1.94 1.63
C CYS A 57 -25.68 -1.48 2.29
N LEU A 58 -25.79 -1.65 3.62
CA LEU A 58 -27.03 -1.34 4.36
C LEU A 58 -27.16 0.12 4.78
N LYS A 59 -26.07 0.90 4.67
CA LYS A 59 -26.10 2.34 4.95
C LYS A 59 -25.97 3.13 3.66
N GLU A 60 -26.78 4.18 3.55
CA GLU A 60 -26.65 5.15 2.47
C GLU A 60 -25.42 6.03 2.68
N GLU A 61 -24.83 6.48 1.58
CA GLU A 61 -23.74 7.42 1.62
C GLU A 61 -24.22 8.80 2.13
N PRO A 62 -23.37 9.54 2.88
CA PRO A 62 -23.68 10.90 3.26
C PRO A 62 -24.00 11.76 2.01
N ALA A 63 -24.92 12.71 2.16
CA ALA A 63 -25.25 13.64 1.09
C ALA A 63 -23.98 14.35 0.59
N GLY A 64 -23.68 14.22 -0.71
CA GLY A 64 -22.48 14.80 -1.33
C GLY A 64 -21.35 13.77 -1.58
N TYR A 65 -21.47 12.54 -1.14
CA TYR A 65 -20.55 11.49 -1.55
C TYR A 65 -20.73 11.21 -3.05
N GLN A 66 -19.67 11.39 -3.80
CA GLN A 66 -19.61 10.93 -5.19
C GLN A 66 -18.70 9.70 -5.23
N LYS A 67 -19.24 8.58 -5.71
CA LYS A 67 -18.42 7.42 -6.04
C LYS A 67 -17.44 7.85 -7.13
N THR A 68 -16.19 8.06 -6.74
CA THR A 68 -15.13 8.23 -7.72
C THR A 68 -14.96 6.87 -8.40
N ASN A 69 -15.30 6.80 -9.69
CA ASN A 69 -14.95 5.67 -10.51
C ASN A 69 -13.43 5.59 -10.56
N ASP A 70 -12.94 4.82 -9.63
CA ASP A 70 -11.75 4.02 -9.66
C ASP A 70 -10.45 4.62 -10.24
N ASN A 71 -9.68 5.06 -9.31
CA ASN A 71 -8.22 5.03 -9.22
C ASN A 71 -7.80 5.47 -7.79
N SER A 72 -8.68 5.27 -6.82
CA SER A 72 -8.55 5.84 -5.48
C SER A 72 -7.28 5.41 -4.74
N VAL A 73 -6.68 4.28 -5.10
CA VAL A 73 -5.39 3.85 -4.54
C VAL A 73 -4.25 4.66 -5.17
N ALA A 74 -4.28 4.86 -6.50
CA ALA A 74 -3.28 5.67 -7.20
C ALA A 74 -3.40 7.15 -6.80
N ASP A 75 -4.61 7.71 -6.76
CA ASP A 75 -4.84 9.09 -6.35
C ASP A 75 -4.41 9.33 -4.90
N HIS A 76 -4.70 8.42 -3.97
CA HIS A 76 -4.25 8.49 -2.59
C HIS A 76 -2.73 8.32 -2.45
N TYR A 77 -2.12 7.50 -3.28
CA TYR A 77 -0.68 7.34 -3.30
C TYR A 77 0.01 8.61 -3.77
N GLU A 78 -0.45 9.21 -4.87
CA GLU A 78 0.06 10.48 -5.39
C GLU A 78 -0.15 11.63 -4.39
N GLU A 79 -1.31 11.70 -3.74
CA GLU A 79 -1.60 12.68 -2.69
C GLU A 79 -0.64 12.49 -1.50
N MET A 80 -0.41 11.24 -1.06
CA MET A 80 0.53 10.94 0.02
C MET A 80 1.96 11.31 -0.36
N VAL A 81 2.41 10.96 -1.57
CA VAL A 81 3.73 11.37 -2.09
C VAL A 81 3.86 12.89 -2.09
N CYS A 82 2.84 13.61 -2.51
CA CYS A 82 2.83 15.08 -2.47
C CYS A 82 2.94 15.64 -1.05
N CYS A 83 2.21 15.07 -0.09
CA CYS A 83 2.29 15.46 1.32
C CYS A 83 3.69 15.20 1.89
N VAL A 84 4.26 14.01 1.63
CA VAL A 84 5.61 13.65 2.08
C VAL A 84 6.66 14.57 1.47
N LYS A 85 6.59 14.85 0.17
CA LYS A 85 7.49 15.77 -0.53
C LYS A 85 7.46 17.17 0.09
N LYS A 86 6.27 17.66 0.41
CA LYS A 86 6.07 18.93 1.07
C LYS A 86 6.66 18.92 2.49
N ALA A 87 6.39 17.88 3.28
CA ALA A 87 6.95 17.73 4.63
C ALA A 87 8.48 17.73 4.60
N LEU A 88 9.09 16.98 3.69
CA LEU A 88 10.54 16.94 3.52
C LEU A 88 11.12 18.32 3.15
N SER A 89 10.44 19.08 2.30
CA SER A 89 10.91 20.43 1.91
C SER A 89 10.93 21.44 3.05
N TYR A 90 10.18 21.19 4.11
CA TYR A 90 10.15 22.02 5.34
C TYR A 90 11.02 21.46 6.49
N GLY A 91 11.70 20.32 6.28
CA GLY A 91 12.44 19.66 7.35
C GLY A 91 11.53 19.02 8.41
N GLY A 92 10.36 18.58 7.96
CA GLY A 92 9.29 18.01 8.78
C GLY A 92 8.10 18.95 8.93
N ASP A 93 6.93 18.39 9.21
CA ASP A 93 5.68 19.12 9.39
C ASP A 93 4.92 18.69 10.67
N GLY A 94 5.58 17.92 11.53
CA GLY A 94 5.00 17.39 12.75
C GLY A 94 4.21 16.08 12.55
N ASN A 95 4.04 15.59 11.33
CA ASN A 95 3.37 14.34 11.03
C ASN A 95 4.35 13.18 10.82
N LEU A 96 3.87 11.97 11.07
CA LEU A 96 4.60 10.72 10.81
C LEU A 96 3.98 10.06 9.57
N TYR A 97 4.79 9.84 8.54
CA TYR A 97 4.36 9.21 7.31
C TYR A 97 4.98 7.83 7.14
N PHE A 98 4.17 6.90 6.63
CA PHE A 98 4.60 5.59 6.16
C PHE A 98 4.23 5.47 4.69
N LEU A 99 5.22 5.30 3.84
CA LEU A 99 5.05 5.19 2.41
C LEU A 99 5.65 3.87 1.93
N THR A 100 4.81 3.02 1.35
CA THR A 100 5.24 1.75 0.76
C THR A 100 5.26 1.93 -0.75
N PRO A 101 6.40 1.74 -1.44
CA PRO A 101 6.45 1.76 -2.90
C PRO A 101 5.52 0.72 -3.49
N ASP A 102 4.87 1.04 -4.61
CA ASP A 102 4.12 0.05 -5.35
C ASP A 102 5.09 -0.90 -6.07
N LEU A 103 5.31 -2.06 -5.47
CA LEU A 103 6.19 -3.09 -6.01
C LEU A 103 5.46 -4.02 -7.00
N THR A 104 4.16 -3.81 -7.24
CA THR A 104 3.32 -4.71 -8.06
C THR A 104 3.47 -4.46 -9.56
N GLU A 105 3.81 -3.26 -9.99
CA GLU A 105 3.96 -2.89 -11.41
C GLU A 105 5.18 -3.51 -12.09
N ALA A 106 6.17 -3.98 -11.34
CA ALA A 106 7.40 -4.57 -11.89
C ALA A 106 7.20 -5.89 -12.68
N GLY A 107 5.95 -6.27 -13.01
CA GLY A 107 5.63 -7.54 -13.68
C GLY A 107 5.88 -8.78 -12.81
N ILE A 108 6.26 -8.59 -11.57
CA ILE A 108 6.59 -9.66 -10.61
C ILE A 108 5.38 -9.92 -9.72
N ARG A 109 4.24 -10.19 -10.31
CA ARG A 109 2.98 -10.51 -9.59
C ARG A 109 3.06 -11.66 -8.59
N ALA A 110 4.18 -12.37 -8.55
CA ALA A 110 4.35 -13.54 -7.69
C ALA A 110 5.27 -13.32 -6.49
N LYS A 111 5.93 -12.15 -6.38
CA LYS A 111 6.94 -11.90 -5.36
C LYS A 111 6.88 -10.43 -4.94
N CYS A 112 5.99 -10.12 -4.00
CA CYS A 112 6.00 -8.83 -3.32
C CYS A 112 7.10 -8.87 -2.27
N GLY A 113 8.09 -8.01 -2.38
CA GLY A 113 9.05 -7.78 -1.31
C GLY A 113 8.54 -6.71 -0.35
N ASP A 114 9.15 -6.61 0.82
CA ASP A 114 8.81 -5.57 1.79
C ASP A 114 9.76 -4.37 1.63
N CYS A 115 9.18 -3.18 1.58
CA CYS A 115 9.90 -1.91 1.65
C CYS A 115 8.97 -0.85 2.23
N THR A 116 9.44 -0.15 3.24
CA THR A 116 8.68 0.96 3.85
C THR A 116 9.58 2.16 4.07
N LEU A 117 9.21 3.29 3.48
CA LEU A 117 9.82 4.58 3.79
C LEU A 117 9.03 5.25 4.93
N VAL A 118 9.73 5.62 5.99
CA VAL A 118 9.17 6.36 7.13
C VAL A 118 9.75 7.77 7.10
N VAL A 119 8.87 8.76 7.15
CA VAL A 119 9.27 10.17 7.34
C VAL A 119 8.79 10.62 8.70
N PHE A 120 9.73 11.00 9.56
CA PHE A 120 9.45 11.40 10.92
C PHE A 120 8.97 12.86 11.00
N PRO A 121 8.30 13.24 12.11
CA PRO A 121 7.79 14.60 12.32
C PRO A 121 8.81 15.70 12.19
N ASN A 122 10.09 15.40 12.40
CA ASN A 122 11.21 16.31 12.30
C ASN A 122 11.96 16.23 10.95
N GLY A 123 11.36 15.62 9.95
CA GLY A 123 11.91 15.48 8.60
C GLY A 123 12.99 14.43 8.43
N LYS A 124 13.38 13.70 9.50
CA LYS A 124 14.28 12.55 9.37
C LYS A 124 13.62 11.42 8.60
N THR A 125 14.43 10.58 7.97
CA THR A 125 13.97 9.53 7.10
C THR A 125 14.54 8.18 7.49
N MET A 126 13.73 7.14 7.38
CA MET A 126 14.14 5.76 7.58
C MET A 126 13.53 4.88 6.50
N MET A 127 14.34 4.06 5.87
CA MET A 127 13.86 2.96 5.03
C MET A 127 13.99 1.65 5.79
N ILE A 128 12.94 0.86 5.79
CA ILE A 128 12.91 -0.50 6.35
C ILE A 128 12.74 -1.45 5.19
N ASP A 129 13.71 -2.33 5.00
CA ASP A 129 13.82 -3.28 3.91
C ASP A 129 13.87 -2.62 2.51
N ALA A 130 14.16 -3.40 1.49
CA ALA A 130 14.36 -2.93 0.11
C ALA A 130 13.86 -3.92 -0.95
N GLY A 131 12.95 -4.82 -0.54
CA GLY A 131 12.31 -5.76 -1.45
C GLY A 131 13.28 -6.66 -2.22
N TYR A 132 12.76 -7.31 -3.26
CA TYR A 132 13.59 -8.05 -4.20
C TYR A 132 14.47 -7.11 -5.03
N ILE A 133 15.59 -7.60 -5.53
CA ILE A 133 16.49 -6.85 -6.43
C ILE A 133 15.74 -6.31 -7.67
N ALA A 134 14.76 -7.02 -8.17
CA ALA A 134 13.94 -6.60 -9.30
C ALA A 134 13.03 -5.40 -9.00
N CYS A 135 12.77 -5.10 -7.71
CA CYS A 135 11.96 -3.98 -7.25
C CYS A 135 12.79 -2.71 -7.03
N SER A 136 14.12 -2.80 -7.04
CA SER A 136 15.00 -1.67 -6.70
C SER A 136 14.79 -0.44 -7.59
N ALA A 137 14.46 -0.62 -8.86
CA ALA A 137 14.19 0.50 -9.76
C ALA A 137 12.96 1.32 -9.32
N HIS A 138 11.91 0.69 -8.82
CA HIS A 138 10.71 1.38 -8.31
C HIS A 138 10.99 2.11 -6.99
N ILE A 139 11.78 1.50 -6.12
CA ILE A 139 12.21 2.12 -4.86
C ILE A 139 13.07 3.36 -5.16
N ILE A 140 14.01 3.24 -6.07
CA ILE A 140 14.89 4.34 -6.50
C ILE A 140 14.06 5.46 -7.15
N SER A 141 13.09 5.10 -8.02
CA SER A 141 12.19 6.09 -8.63
C SER A 141 11.41 6.87 -7.57
N LEU A 142 10.90 6.21 -6.52
CA LEU A 142 10.22 6.88 -5.43
C LEU A 142 11.16 7.83 -4.68
N LEU A 143 12.39 7.40 -4.37
CA LEU A 143 13.37 8.25 -3.70
C LEU A 143 13.71 9.48 -4.55
N ASP A 144 13.87 9.31 -5.85
CA ASP A 144 14.15 10.38 -6.80
C ASP A 144 12.96 11.35 -6.90
N ASP A 145 11.75 10.84 -7.03
CA ASP A 145 10.51 11.63 -7.04
C ASP A 145 10.35 12.48 -5.77
N LEU A 146 10.76 11.95 -4.62
CA LEU A 146 10.74 12.66 -3.35
C LEU A 146 11.93 13.61 -3.18
N GLY A 147 12.93 13.55 -4.04
CA GLY A 147 14.21 14.27 -3.89
C GLY A 147 15.05 13.77 -2.71
N LEU A 148 14.87 12.51 -2.33
CA LEU A 148 15.58 11.87 -1.21
C LEU A 148 16.86 11.21 -1.71
N HIS A 149 17.97 11.91 -1.55
CA HIS A 149 19.31 11.40 -1.86
C HIS A 149 20.07 10.97 -0.59
N HIS A 150 19.45 11.09 0.57
CA HIS A 150 19.98 10.69 1.86
C HIS A 150 18.89 10.04 2.72
N LEU A 151 19.25 9.01 3.46
CA LEU A 151 18.42 8.42 4.50
C LEU A 151 19.15 8.51 5.84
N ASP A 152 18.49 9.01 6.90
CA ASP A 152 19.06 9.00 8.25
C ASP A 152 19.25 7.57 8.76
N TYR A 153 18.37 6.66 8.36
CA TYR A 153 18.42 5.24 8.75
C TYR A 153 18.05 4.36 7.59
N PHE A 154 18.81 3.29 7.40
CA PHE A 154 18.46 2.20 6.50
C PHE A 154 18.55 0.89 7.29
N VAL A 155 17.41 0.24 7.49
CA VAL A 155 17.25 -0.93 8.35
C VAL A 155 16.89 -2.13 7.48
N LEU A 156 17.63 -3.21 7.61
CA LEU A 156 17.25 -4.51 7.05
C LEU A 156 16.77 -5.40 8.19
N SER A 157 15.52 -5.83 8.10
CA SER A 157 14.92 -6.67 9.13
C SER A 157 15.58 -8.04 9.18
N HIS A 158 15.87 -8.60 8.01
CA HIS A 158 16.61 -9.86 7.85
C HIS A 158 17.14 -10.03 6.41
N ALA A 159 17.90 -11.09 6.18
CA ALA A 159 18.69 -11.27 4.96
C ALA A 159 17.99 -12.07 3.84
N HIS A 160 16.66 -12.25 3.89
CA HIS A 160 15.96 -12.88 2.77
C HIS A 160 15.86 -11.94 1.57
N ASP A 161 15.81 -12.50 0.37
CA ASP A 161 15.83 -11.75 -0.89
C ASP A 161 14.66 -10.78 -1.05
N ASP A 162 13.51 -11.08 -0.46
CA ASP A 162 12.31 -10.25 -0.48
C ASP A 162 12.37 -9.05 0.48
N HIS A 163 13.41 -8.97 1.29
CA HIS A 163 13.67 -7.86 2.21
C HIS A 163 14.99 -7.14 1.90
N ALA A 164 16.05 -7.90 1.61
CA ALA A 164 17.39 -7.35 1.43
C ALA A 164 17.86 -7.29 -0.03
N GLY A 165 17.11 -7.87 -0.97
CA GLY A 165 17.56 -8.04 -2.36
C GLY A 165 17.88 -6.74 -3.07
N GLY A 166 17.08 -5.70 -2.86
CA GLY A 166 17.28 -4.37 -3.47
C GLY A 166 18.26 -3.47 -2.73
N ALA A 167 18.70 -3.85 -1.52
CA ALA A 167 19.44 -2.96 -0.61
C ALA A 167 20.73 -2.40 -1.22
N LEU A 168 21.49 -3.24 -1.94
CA LEU A 168 22.74 -2.79 -2.57
C LEU A 168 22.48 -1.74 -3.65
N ALA A 169 21.46 -1.90 -4.48
CA ALA A 169 21.12 -0.94 -5.52
C ALA A 169 20.66 0.39 -4.94
N VAL A 170 19.83 0.35 -3.87
CA VAL A 170 19.40 1.55 -3.15
C VAL A 170 20.59 2.26 -2.50
N ALA A 171 21.46 1.53 -1.81
CA ALA A 171 22.65 2.10 -1.20
C ALA A 171 23.60 2.73 -2.23
N GLN A 172 23.76 2.10 -3.38
CA GLN A 172 24.57 2.64 -4.47
C GLN A 172 23.96 3.93 -5.03
N TYR A 173 22.65 3.96 -5.26
CA TYR A 173 21.95 5.17 -5.69
C TYR A 173 22.17 6.34 -4.72
N LEU A 174 21.99 6.10 -3.41
CA LEU A 174 22.20 7.13 -2.39
C LEU A 174 23.65 7.63 -2.41
N TYR A 175 24.62 6.72 -2.45
CA TYR A 175 26.05 7.06 -2.50
C TYR A 175 26.39 7.91 -3.74
N GLU A 176 25.89 7.57 -4.91
CA GLU A 176 26.13 8.30 -6.17
C GLU A 176 25.49 9.70 -6.17
N HIS A 177 24.47 9.95 -5.34
CA HIS A 177 23.78 11.24 -5.20
C HIS A 177 24.20 12.04 -3.97
N GLY A 178 25.23 11.60 -3.25
CA GLY A 178 25.86 12.34 -2.14
C GLY A 178 25.28 12.04 -0.77
N GLY A 179 24.56 10.92 -0.64
CA GLY A 179 24.01 10.41 0.61
C GLY A 179 24.96 9.52 1.38
#